data_5a0efa8fc231ad61f8e708396558c7c2
#
_entry.id   5a0efa8fc231ad61f8e708396558c7c2
#
_cell.length_a   1.000
_cell.length_b   1.000
_cell.length_c   1.000
_cell.angle_alpha   90.00
_cell.angle_beta   90.00
_cell.angle_gamma   90.00
#
_symmetry.space_group_name_H-M   'P 1'
#
loop_
_entity.id
_entity.type
_entity.pdbx_description
1 polymer ?
#
loop_
_entity_poly.entity_id
_entity_poly.type
_entity_poly.pdbx_seq_one_letter_code
_entity_poly.pdbx_strand_id
1 'polypeptide(L)'
;MKNARDFAIQNFAKDLVDSVDNLDRALATVPEEKLTEAEKSEHLQDLVNLYKGIQMTEGILLSTLKKHGLERFDPINEKFNPNEHEATFMAPMPDKENNTVFHTQQKGFKLNSRVLRAAKVGVTKNS
;
A
#
# COMPACT_ATOMS: atom_id res chain seq x y z
N MET A 1 -12.22 20.02 -22.69
CA MET A 1 -12.99 19.88 -21.46
C MET A 1 -12.80 18.55 -20.78
N LYS A 2 -12.89 17.45 -21.53
CA LYS A 2 -12.64 16.12 -20.96
C LYS A 2 -11.25 16.01 -20.34
N ASN A 3 -10.23 16.53 -21.03
CA ASN A 3 -8.84 16.46 -20.53
C ASN A 3 -8.62 17.28 -19.25
N ALA A 4 -9.24 18.45 -19.15
CA ALA A 4 -9.13 19.27 -17.96
C ALA A 4 -9.80 18.60 -16.75
N ARG A 5 -10.93 17.94 -17.00
CA ARG A 5 -11.66 17.22 -15.96
C ARG A 5 -10.85 16.02 -15.47
N ASP A 6 -10.31 15.24 -16.40
CA ASP A 6 -9.47 14.07 -16.07
C ASP A 6 -8.23 14.50 -15.32
N PHE A 7 -7.62 15.61 -15.70
CA PHE A 7 -6.42 16.14 -15.05
C PHE A 7 -6.72 16.58 -13.61
N ALA A 8 -7.85 17.25 -13.40
CA ALA A 8 -8.27 17.68 -12.08
C ALA A 8 -8.54 16.48 -11.16
N ILE A 9 -9.21 15.47 -11.70
CA ILE A 9 -9.49 14.24 -10.95
C ILE A 9 -8.19 13.53 -10.60
N GLN A 10 -7.24 13.47 -11.53
CA GLN A 10 -5.95 12.84 -11.30
C GLN A 10 -5.16 13.53 -10.20
N ASN A 11 -5.14 14.87 -10.18
CA ASN A 11 -4.47 15.62 -9.14
C ASN A 11 -5.11 15.42 -7.77
N PHE A 12 -6.43 15.42 -7.74
CA PHE A 12 -7.18 15.13 -6.52
C PHE A 12 -6.86 13.72 -6.01
N ALA A 13 -6.83 12.75 -6.91
CA ALA A 13 -6.54 11.37 -6.56
C ALA A 13 -5.12 11.22 -6.02
N LYS A 14 -4.15 11.91 -6.59
CA LYS A 14 -2.76 11.88 -6.10
C LYS A 14 -2.66 12.40 -4.67
N ASP A 15 -3.35 13.49 -4.37
CA ASP A 15 -3.35 14.04 -3.02
C ASP A 15 -4.06 13.11 -2.05
N LEU A 16 -5.14 12.50 -2.51
CA LEU A 16 -5.92 11.59 -1.68
C LEU A 16 -5.13 10.32 -1.32
N VAL A 17 -4.37 9.76 -2.27
CA VAL A 17 -3.58 8.56 -1.97
C VAL A 17 -2.47 8.82 -0.97
N ASP A 18 -1.97 10.04 -0.88
CA ASP A 18 -1.02 10.41 0.17
C ASP A 18 -1.68 10.30 1.55
N SER A 19 -2.94 10.67 1.66
CA SER A 19 -3.70 10.52 2.91
C SER A 19 -3.91 9.05 3.25
N VAL A 20 -4.19 8.22 2.25
CA VAL A 20 -4.35 6.77 2.45
C VAL A 20 -3.03 6.16 2.92
N ASP A 21 -1.90 6.60 2.36
CA ASP A 21 -0.58 6.14 2.80
C ASP A 21 -0.31 6.50 4.24
N ASN A 22 -0.71 7.69 4.67
CA ASN A 22 -0.54 8.11 6.06
C ASN A 22 -1.35 7.23 6.99
N LEU A 23 -2.55 6.85 6.59
CA LEU A 23 -3.38 5.93 7.35
C LEU A 23 -2.74 4.55 7.46
N ASP A 24 -2.23 4.04 6.34
CA ASP A 24 -1.53 2.77 6.29
C ASP A 24 -0.28 2.79 7.17
N ARG A 25 0.46 3.90 7.13
CA ARG A 25 1.66 4.09 7.96
C ARG A 25 1.30 4.13 9.44
N ALA A 26 0.18 4.77 9.79
CA ALA A 26 -0.28 4.82 11.17
C ALA A 26 -0.55 3.42 11.70
N LEU A 27 -1.16 2.56 10.89
CA LEU A 27 -1.39 1.18 11.27
C LEU A 27 -0.08 0.41 11.44
N ALA A 28 0.90 0.68 10.59
CA ALA A 28 2.20 0.02 10.62
C ALA A 28 3.05 0.41 11.83
N THR A 29 2.73 1.52 12.51
CA THR A 29 3.49 1.94 13.70
C THR A 29 3.21 1.05 14.91
N VAL A 30 2.15 0.26 14.88
CA VAL A 30 1.83 -0.65 15.97
C VAL A 30 2.40 -2.03 15.64
N PRO A 31 3.44 -2.50 16.38
CA PRO A 31 3.99 -3.82 16.15
C PRO A 31 2.95 -4.91 16.42
N GLU A 32 2.98 -5.95 15.61
CA GLU A 32 2.07 -7.08 15.76
C GLU A 32 2.18 -7.72 17.15
N GLU A 33 3.40 -7.76 17.68
CA GLU A 33 3.67 -8.31 19.01
C GLU A 33 2.90 -7.56 20.09
N LYS A 34 2.84 -6.22 19.99
CA LYS A 34 2.12 -5.41 20.95
C LYS A 34 0.61 -5.60 20.85
N LEU A 35 0.11 -5.84 19.64
CA LEU A 35 -1.31 -6.14 19.46
C LEU A 35 -1.66 -7.50 20.07
N THR A 36 -0.80 -8.49 19.91
CA THR A 36 -0.99 -9.80 20.49
C THR A 36 -0.98 -9.72 22.01
N GLU A 37 -0.05 -8.97 22.60
CA GLU A 37 -0.02 -8.75 24.05
C GLU A 37 -1.24 -7.99 24.53
N ALA A 38 -1.68 -7.00 23.78
CA ALA A 38 -2.85 -6.19 24.12
C ALA A 38 -4.13 -7.02 24.11
N GLU A 39 -4.24 -8.00 23.22
CA GLU A 39 -5.40 -8.89 23.18
C GLU A 39 -5.55 -9.72 24.44
N LYS A 40 -4.43 -9.99 25.13
CA LYS A 40 -4.41 -10.76 26.36
C LYS A 40 -4.60 -9.91 27.61
N SER A 41 -4.64 -8.60 27.47
CA SER A 41 -4.75 -7.67 28.59
C SER A 41 -6.03 -6.87 28.51
N GLU A 42 -6.80 -6.85 29.61
CA GLU A 42 -8.01 -6.05 29.69
C GLU A 42 -7.71 -4.56 29.61
N HIS A 43 -6.54 -4.13 30.10
CA HIS A 43 -6.14 -2.73 30.13
C HIS A 43 -5.77 -2.18 28.74
N LEU A 44 -5.46 -3.08 27.79
CA LEU A 44 -5.00 -2.69 26.47
C LEU A 44 -6.02 -3.00 25.37
N GLN A 45 -7.23 -3.39 25.75
CA GLN A 45 -8.29 -3.68 24.77
C GLN A 45 -8.65 -2.46 23.94
N ASP A 46 -8.56 -1.27 24.53
CA ASP A 46 -8.84 -0.03 23.80
C ASP A 46 -7.87 0.14 22.63
N LEU A 47 -6.60 -0.25 22.80
CA LEU A 47 -5.61 -0.20 21.72
C LEU A 47 -6.01 -1.15 20.59
N VAL A 48 -6.39 -2.37 20.94
CA VAL A 48 -6.82 -3.36 19.95
C VAL A 48 -8.06 -2.88 19.19
N ASN A 49 -9.03 -2.35 19.93
CA ASN A 49 -10.28 -1.85 19.34
C ASN A 49 -10.02 -0.67 18.41
N LEU A 50 -9.13 0.26 18.81
CA LEU A 50 -8.75 1.39 17.99
C LEU A 50 -8.05 0.92 16.71
N TYR A 51 -7.12 -0.01 16.83
CA TYR A 51 -6.39 -0.54 15.68
C TYR A 51 -7.35 -1.20 14.69
N LYS A 52 -8.23 -2.06 15.19
CA LYS A 52 -9.22 -2.74 14.35
C LYS A 52 -10.19 -1.77 13.69
N GLY A 53 -10.58 -0.72 14.43
CA GLY A 53 -11.45 0.32 13.90
C GLY A 53 -10.80 1.09 12.76
N ILE A 54 -9.55 1.47 12.91
CA ILE A 54 -8.81 2.17 11.86
C ILE A 54 -8.61 1.25 10.65
N GLN A 55 -8.28 -0.01 10.89
CA GLN A 55 -8.09 -1.00 9.84
C GLN A 55 -9.38 -1.18 9.01
N MET A 56 -10.51 -1.26 9.70
CA MET A 56 -11.82 -1.36 9.05
C MET A 56 -12.13 -0.10 8.25
N THR A 57 -11.83 1.07 8.80
CA THR A 57 -12.03 2.36 8.13
C THR A 57 -11.19 2.44 6.85
N GLU A 58 -9.94 2.00 6.92
CA GLU A 58 -9.09 1.94 5.73
C GLU A 58 -9.70 1.02 4.68
N GLY A 59 -10.17 -0.16 5.08
CA GLY A 59 -10.78 -1.10 4.15
C GLY A 59 -12.02 -0.55 3.47
N ILE A 60 -12.86 0.15 4.23
CA ILE A 60 -14.07 0.78 3.70
C ILE A 60 -13.69 1.89 2.71
N LEU A 61 -12.71 2.71 3.08
CA LEU A 61 -12.23 3.79 2.21
C LEU A 61 -11.69 3.23 0.89
N LEU A 62 -10.87 2.20 0.95
CA LEU A 62 -10.31 1.56 -0.25
C LEU A 62 -11.40 0.95 -1.13
N SER A 63 -12.41 0.33 -0.52
CA SER A 63 -13.55 -0.22 -1.26
C SER A 63 -14.33 0.89 -1.97
N THR A 64 -14.54 2.01 -1.31
CA THR A 64 -15.23 3.16 -1.89
C THR A 64 -14.43 3.72 -3.07
N LEU A 65 -13.12 3.87 -2.91
CA LEU A 65 -12.25 4.38 -3.97
C LEU A 65 -12.26 3.45 -5.18
N LYS A 66 -12.27 2.14 -4.93
CA LYS A 66 -12.32 1.14 -6.00
C LYS A 66 -13.57 1.28 -6.85
N LYS A 67 -14.70 1.62 -6.24
CA LYS A 67 -15.96 1.86 -6.97
C LYS A 67 -15.82 2.99 -7.99
N HIS A 68 -14.89 3.91 -7.74
CA HIS A 68 -14.65 5.05 -8.61
C HIS A 68 -13.39 4.90 -9.45
N GLY A 69 -12.89 3.68 -9.56
CA GLY A 69 -11.77 3.37 -10.44
C GLY A 69 -10.38 3.56 -9.85
N LEU A 70 -10.30 3.90 -8.56
CA LEU A 70 -9.01 4.08 -7.88
C LEU A 70 -8.69 2.82 -7.07
N GLU A 71 -7.70 2.06 -7.51
CA GLU A 71 -7.32 0.80 -6.88
C GLU A 71 -5.89 0.83 -6.37
N ARG A 72 -5.71 0.36 -5.14
CA ARG A 72 -4.39 0.15 -4.57
C ARG A 72 -3.89 -1.24 -4.99
N PHE A 73 -2.61 -1.35 -5.30
CA PHE A 73 -2.01 -2.64 -5.61
C PHE A 73 -0.69 -2.82 -4.86
N ASP A 74 -0.42 -4.07 -4.50
CA ASP A 74 0.81 -4.47 -3.81
C ASP A 74 1.44 -5.62 -4.60
N PRO A 75 2.56 -5.38 -5.28
CA PRO A 75 3.18 -6.39 -6.14
C PRO A 75 4.09 -7.37 -5.41
N ILE A 76 3.95 -7.52 -4.10
CA ILE A 76 4.80 -8.43 -3.33
C ILE A 76 4.75 -9.84 -3.91
N ASN A 77 5.92 -10.46 -4.07
CA ASN A 77 6.10 -11.80 -4.65
C ASN A 77 5.80 -11.90 -6.14
N GLU A 78 5.52 -10.79 -6.80
CA GLU A 78 5.33 -10.76 -8.25
C GLU A 78 6.64 -10.40 -8.94
N LYS A 79 6.70 -10.68 -10.23
CA LYS A 79 7.85 -10.30 -11.04
C LYS A 79 7.89 -8.78 -11.19
N PHE A 80 9.07 -8.21 -11.10
CA PHE A 80 9.24 -6.77 -11.26
C PHE A 80 8.79 -6.33 -12.65
N ASN A 81 7.93 -5.31 -12.68
CA ASN A 81 7.44 -4.70 -13.92
C ASN A 81 7.74 -3.21 -13.89
N PRO A 82 8.69 -2.72 -14.71
CA PRO A 82 9.08 -1.31 -14.67
C PRO A 82 7.97 -0.34 -15.06
N ASN A 83 6.91 -0.82 -15.71
CA ASN A 83 5.76 0.01 -16.07
C ASN A 83 4.87 0.33 -14.87
N GLU A 84 4.92 -0.50 -13.84
CA GLU A 84 4.05 -0.35 -12.67
C GLU A 84 4.81 -0.21 -11.35
N HIS A 85 6.10 -0.58 -11.35
CA HIS A 85 6.92 -0.59 -10.15
C HIS A 85 8.16 0.29 -10.30
N GLU A 86 8.59 0.85 -9.18
CA GLU A 86 9.84 1.59 -9.10
C GLU A 86 10.77 0.84 -8.14
N ALA A 87 11.88 0.33 -8.65
CA ALA A 87 12.87 -0.37 -7.82
C ALA A 87 13.70 0.66 -7.07
N THR A 88 13.57 0.69 -5.75
CA THR A 88 14.31 1.62 -4.91
C THR A 88 15.59 1.01 -4.37
N PHE A 89 15.64 -0.31 -4.29
CA PHE A 89 16.86 -1.02 -3.89
C PHE A 89 16.81 -2.46 -4.40
N MET A 90 17.98 -3.10 -4.40
CA MET A 90 18.12 -4.48 -4.80
C MET A 90 18.87 -5.23 -3.71
N ALA A 91 18.54 -6.50 -3.51
CA ALA A 91 19.21 -7.34 -2.54
C ALA A 91 19.20 -8.80 -2.98
N PRO A 92 20.22 -9.57 -2.58
CA PRO A 92 20.22 -10.99 -2.88
C PRO A 92 19.24 -11.74 -1.97
N MET A 93 18.38 -12.53 -2.59
CA MET A 93 17.42 -13.38 -1.88
C MET A 93 17.49 -14.76 -2.53
N PRO A 94 18.38 -15.65 -2.06
CA PRO A 94 18.63 -16.94 -2.73
C PRO A 94 17.41 -17.84 -2.87
N ASP A 95 16.42 -17.67 -2.00
CA ASP A 95 15.18 -18.45 -2.03
C ASP A 95 14.16 -17.94 -3.05
N LYS A 96 14.49 -16.86 -3.76
CA LYS A 96 13.58 -16.25 -4.74
C LYS A 96 14.29 -16.09 -6.09
N GLU A 97 13.49 -16.10 -7.15
CA GLU A 97 14.02 -15.85 -8.50
C GLU A 97 14.46 -14.39 -8.64
N ASN A 98 15.36 -14.16 -9.59
CA ASN A 98 15.81 -12.80 -9.90
C ASN A 98 14.64 -11.96 -10.42
N ASN A 99 14.70 -10.67 -10.16
CA ASN A 99 13.69 -9.71 -10.59
C ASN A 99 12.32 -9.96 -9.97
N THR A 100 12.32 -10.50 -8.75
CA THR A 100 11.10 -10.69 -7.96
C THR A 100 10.98 -9.58 -6.93
N VAL A 101 9.80 -9.04 -6.77
CA VAL A 101 9.50 -8.07 -5.72
C VAL A 101 9.45 -8.81 -4.38
N PHE A 102 10.42 -8.55 -3.51
CA PHE A 102 10.45 -9.20 -2.20
C PHE A 102 10.02 -8.28 -1.07
N HIS A 103 9.90 -6.99 -1.34
CA HIS A 103 9.49 -6.00 -0.35
C HIS A 103 8.78 -4.85 -1.05
N THR A 104 7.69 -4.37 -0.46
CA THR A 104 6.98 -3.21 -0.95
C THR A 104 7.11 -2.09 0.07
N GLN A 105 7.87 -1.05 -0.27
CA GLN A 105 8.03 0.12 0.60
C GLN A 105 6.79 0.99 0.59
N GLN A 106 6.20 1.17 -0.59
CA GLN A 106 5.01 1.98 -0.77
C GLN A 106 4.16 1.33 -1.85
N LYS A 107 2.92 1.03 -1.50
CA LYS A 107 1.99 0.42 -2.44
C LYS A 107 1.65 1.40 -3.56
N GLY A 108 1.34 0.87 -4.73
CA GLY A 108 0.97 1.67 -5.88
C GLY A 108 -0.53 1.87 -5.98
N PHE A 109 -0.93 2.78 -6.85
CA PHE A 109 -2.33 3.05 -7.14
C PHE A 109 -2.55 3.16 -8.64
N LYS A 110 -3.66 2.64 -9.10
CA LYS A 110 -4.12 2.76 -10.48
C LYS A 110 -5.43 3.53 -10.49
N LEU A 111 -5.58 4.41 -11.46
CA LEU A 111 -6.84 5.12 -11.68
C LEU A 111 -7.35 4.74 -13.07
N ASN A 112 -8.51 4.08 -13.12
CA ASN A 112 -9.11 3.59 -14.35
C ASN A 112 -8.12 2.77 -15.20
N SER A 113 -7.45 1.82 -14.54
CA SER A 113 -6.47 0.90 -15.13
C SER A 113 -5.15 1.54 -15.56
N ARG A 114 -4.94 2.82 -15.24
CA ARG A 114 -3.70 3.52 -15.54
C ARG A 114 -2.94 3.75 -14.24
N VAL A 115 -1.63 3.56 -14.26
CA VAL A 115 -0.80 3.78 -13.08
C VAL A 115 -0.83 5.25 -12.71
N LEU A 116 -1.40 5.55 -11.55
CA LEU A 116 -1.40 6.88 -10.97
C LEU A 116 -0.10 7.12 -10.23
N ARG A 117 0.35 6.08 -9.50
CA ARG A 117 1.59 6.11 -8.74
C ARG A 117 2.16 4.70 -8.72
N ALA A 118 3.41 4.56 -9.14
CA ALA A 118 4.09 3.27 -9.13
C ALA A 118 4.33 2.79 -7.70
N ALA A 119 4.34 1.49 -7.50
CA ALA A 119 4.72 0.90 -6.22
C ALA A 119 6.24 1.00 -6.07
N LYS A 120 6.70 1.45 -4.90
CA LYS A 120 8.13 1.47 -4.57
C LYS A 120 8.51 0.14 -3.95
N VAL A 121 9.42 -0.57 -4.57
CA VAL A 121 9.71 -1.95 -4.24
C VAL A 121 11.20 -2.24 -4.12
N GLY A 122 11.50 -3.29 -3.36
CA GLY A 122 12.81 -3.92 -3.35
C GLY A 122 12.76 -5.16 -4.25
N VAL A 123 13.78 -5.34 -5.07
CA VAL A 123 13.82 -6.37 -6.10
C VAL A 123 15.00 -7.30 -5.84
N THR A 124 14.79 -8.60 -6.07
CA THR A 124 15.85 -9.58 -5.90
C THR A 124 16.88 -9.46 -7.02
N LYS A 125 18.15 -9.55 -6.64
CA LYS A 125 19.25 -9.61 -7.57
C LYS A 125 20.26 -10.60 -7.02
N ASN A 126 20.13 -11.85 -7.42
CA ASN A 126 21.05 -12.92 -7.04
C ASN A 126 22.17 -12.97 -8.08
N SER A 127 23.37 -13.11 -7.62
CA SER A 127 24.54 -13.19 -8.51
C SER A 127 24.71 -14.58 -9.10
#